data_28593938e6f13a32a316a95348937424
#
_entry.id   28593938e6f13a32a316a95348937424
#
_cell.length_a   1.000
_cell.length_b   1.000
_cell.length_c   1.000
_cell.angle_alpha   90.00
_cell.angle_beta   90.00
_cell.angle_gamma   90.00
#
_symmetry.space_group_name_H-M   'P 1'
#
loop_
_entity.id
_entity.type
_entity.pdbx_description
1 polymer ?
#
loop_
_entity_poly.entity_id
_entity_poly.type
_entity_poly.pdbx_seq_one_letter_code
_entity_poly.pdbx_strand_id
1 'polypeptide(L)'
;AGTIGSSYIRAVLPFRPSKLVVVDISENGLAELTRDLRSTYGMYVPEEYRTYPLSFADPVFEKIFRAEQGFDIVANFSAHKHVRTEKDKYSVQALLENNVLKARKLLDLLSEFPPCHFFCVSTDKAANPVNIMGASKKIMEEMIMAYSSRFKISTARFANVAFSNGSLLAGFIGRLMKRQPLSSPNDVKRYFVSPDESGQICML
;
A
#
# COMPACT_ATOMS: atom_id res chain seq x y z
N ALA A 1 0.34 4.63 5.49
CA ALA A 1 0.79 6.04 5.47
C ALA A 1 1.70 6.35 4.27
N GLY A 2 1.82 5.44 3.30
CA GLY A 2 2.46 5.72 2.01
C GLY A 2 1.54 6.49 1.07
N THR A 3 2.08 7.02 -0.05
CA THR A 3 1.36 7.91 -0.97
C THR A 3 0.00 7.35 -1.41
N ILE A 4 -0.05 6.13 -1.97
CA ILE A 4 -1.30 5.54 -2.46
C ILE A 4 -2.27 5.27 -1.30
N GLY A 5 -1.79 4.70 -0.18
CA GLY A 5 -2.63 4.42 0.98
C GLY A 5 -3.24 5.70 1.58
N SER A 6 -2.47 6.79 1.69
CA SER A 6 -2.97 8.08 2.15
C SER A 6 -4.00 8.68 1.18
N SER A 7 -3.77 8.56 -0.13
CA SER A 7 -4.72 9.03 -1.14
C SER A 7 -6.02 8.21 -1.14
N TYR A 8 -5.92 6.89 -0.95
CA TYR A 8 -7.09 6.03 -0.77
C TYR A 8 -7.90 6.44 0.47
N ILE A 9 -7.24 6.68 1.61
CA ILE A 9 -7.93 7.15 2.82
C ILE A 9 -8.70 8.44 2.55
N ARG A 10 -8.08 9.43 1.90
CA ARG A 10 -8.77 10.67 1.53
C ARG A 10 -9.97 10.44 0.60
N ALA A 11 -9.87 9.47 -0.31
CA ALA A 11 -10.97 9.11 -1.21
C ALA A 11 -12.13 8.40 -0.47
N VAL A 12 -11.83 7.65 0.60
CA VAL A 12 -12.84 6.93 1.41
C VAL A 12 -13.56 7.85 2.40
N LEU A 13 -12.88 8.82 2.99
CA LEU A 13 -13.44 9.65 4.07
C LEU A 13 -14.74 10.39 3.71
N PRO A 14 -14.98 10.86 2.47
CA PRO A 14 -16.28 11.44 2.08
C PRO A 14 -17.48 10.49 2.24
N PHE A 15 -17.25 9.17 2.25
CA PHE A 15 -18.30 8.15 2.50
C PHE A 15 -18.60 7.93 3.99
N ARG A 16 -17.94 8.69 4.87
CA ARG A 16 -18.16 8.74 6.31
C ARG A 16 -18.12 7.35 6.99
N PRO A 17 -17.00 6.62 6.89
CA PRO A 17 -16.84 5.38 7.66
C PRO A 17 -16.95 5.68 9.16
N SER A 18 -17.59 4.79 9.91
CA SER A 18 -17.72 4.94 11.37
C SER A 18 -16.39 4.75 12.10
N LYS A 19 -15.53 3.89 11.54
CA LYS A 19 -14.22 3.54 12.11
C LYS A 19 -13.15 3.53 11.01
N LEU A 20 -11.96 4.00 11.33
CA LEU A 20 -10.76 3.90 10.48
C LEU A 20 -9.56 3.45 11.31
N VAL A 21 -9.00 2.32 10.96
CA VAL A 21 -7.76 1.81 11.55
C VAL A 21 -6.66 1.81 10.50
N VAL A 22 -5.56 2.48 10.78
CA VAL A 22 -4.40 2.57 9.88
C VAL A 22 -3.19 1.94 10.52
N VAL A 23 -2.58 1.00 9.81
CA VAL A 23 -1.39 0.28 10.26
C VAL A 23 -0.25 0.54 9.28
N ASP A 24 0.88 0.99 9.77
CA ASP A 24 2.11 1.21 8.98
C ASP A 24 3.33 1.04 9.89
N ILE A 25 4.44 0.58 9.33
CA ILE A 25 5.71 0.50 10.07
C ILE A 25 6.34 1.88 10.32
N SER A 26 5.92 2.90 9.57
CA SER A 26 6.42 4.26 9.68
C SER A 26 5.59 5.07 10.66
N GLU A 27 6.07 5.20 11.89
CA GLU A 27 5.45 6.05 12.93
C GLU A 27 5.33 7.52 12.44
N ASN A 28 6.40 8.06 11.85
CA ASN A 28 6.38 9.42 11.28
C ASN A 28 5.34 9.56 10.16
N GLY A 29 5.21 8.56 9.30
CA GLY A 29 4.20 8.55 8.25
C GLY A 29 2.78 8.56 8.80
N LEU A 30 2.51 7.82 9.88
CA LEU A 30 1.21 7.82 10.57
C LEU A 30 0.94 9.17 11.24
N ALA A 31 1.94 9.77 11.88
CA ALA A 31 1.81 11.08 12.51
C ALA A 31 1.50 12.17 11.48
N GLU A 32 2.22 12.20 10.34
CA GLU A 32 1.96 13.15 9.25
C GLU A 32 0.57 12.94 8.62
N LEU A 33 0.18 11.69 8.35
CA LEU A 33 -1.17 11.39 7.87
C LEU A 33 -2.24 11.93 8.83
N THR A 34 -2.07 11.71 10.13
CA THR A 34 -3.03 12.18 11.15
C THR A 34 -3.13 13.69 11.18
N ARG A 35 -2.00 14.41 11.13
CA ARG A 35 -1.98 15.87 11.09
C ARG A 35 -2.68 16.40 9.86
N ASP A 36 -2.36 15.83 8.72
CA ASP A 36 -2.89 16.20 7.41
C ASP A 36 -4.43 16.02 7.34
N LEU A 37 -4.93 14.86 7.79
CA LEU A 37 -6.37 14.61 7.83
C LEU A 37 -7.12 15.57 8.76
N ARG A 38 -6.56 15.86 9.93
CA ARG A 38 -7.19 16.76 10.93
C ARG A 38 -7.07 18.24 10.59
N SER A 39 -6.04 18.64 9.82
CA SER A 39 -5.82 20.02 9.41
C SER A 39 -6.48 20.38 8.08
N THR A 40 -6.93 19.41 7.30
CA THR A 40 -7.60 19.67 6.04
C THR A 40 -9.03 20.19 6.28
N TYR A 41 -9.29 21.43 5.85
CA TYR A 41 -10.59 22.07 6.04
C TYR A 41 -11.72 21.25 5.40
N GLY A 42 -12.78 20.99 6.16
CA GLY A 42 -13.97 20.28 5.71
C GLY A 42 -13.80 18.76 5.57
N MET A 43 -12.64 18.22 5.89
CA MET A 43 -12.43 16.78 5.84
C MET A 43 -13.09 16.07 7.01
N TYR A 44 -13.91 15.08 6.70
CA TYR A 44 -14.46 14.19 7.74
C TYR A 44 -13.36 13.24 8.24
N VAL A 45 -13.23 13.13 9.54
CA VAL A 45 -12.41 12.09 10.20
C VAL A 45 -13.29 11.39 11.21
N PRO A 46 -13.42 10.05 11.19
CA PRO A 46 -14.28 9.33 12.13
C PRO A 46 -13.78 9.50 13.58
N GLU A 47 -14.70 9.47 14.54
CA GLU A 47 -14.36 9.51 15.97
C GLU A 47 -13.46 8.33 16.36
N GLU A 48 -13.76 7.14 15.85
CA GLU A 48 -12.93 5.96 16.00
C GLU A 48 -11.81 5.93 14.94
N TYR A 49 -10.89 6.87 15.01
CA TYR A 49 -9.67 6.87 14.20
C TYR A 49 -8.49 6.42 15.04
N ARG A 50 -7.86 5.31 14.65
CA ARG A 50 -6.71 4.70 15.34
C ARG A 50 -5.56 4.44 14.39
N THR A 51 -4.34 4.66 14.86
CA THR A 51 -3.11 4.37 14.12
C THR A 51 -2.19 3.47 14.93
N TYR A 52 -1.57 2.50 14.27
CA TYR A 52 -0.66 1.56 14.91
C TYR A 52 0.66 1.48 14.14
N PRO A 53 1.80 1.89 14.75
CA PRO A 53 3.13 1.82 14.12
C PRO A 53 3.71 0.41 14.25
N LEU A 54 3.20 -0.52 13.46
CA LEU A 54 3.63 -1.93 13.48
C LEU A 54 3.45 -2.58 12.11
N SER A 55 4.04 -3.76 11.93
CA SER A 55 3.82 -4.56 10.72
C SER A 55 2.47 -5.30 10.82
N PHE A 56 1.75 -5.40 9.71
CA PHE A 56 0.52 -6.21 9.65
C PHE A 56 0.78 -7.73 9.84
N ALA A 57 2.05 -8.16 9.84
CA ALA A 57 2.44 -9.55 10.17
C ALA A 57 2.88 -9.72 11.64
N ASP A 58 2.86 -8.64 12.43
CA ASP A 58 3.20 -8.67 13.84
C ASP A 58 2.11 -9.39 14.64
N PRO A 59 2.47 -10.17 15.68
CA PRO A 59 1.48 -10.79 16.58
C PRO A 59 0.54 -9.78 17.25
N VAL A 60 0.99 -8.54 17.47
CA VAL A 60 0.12 -7.47 18.02
C VAL A 60 -0.95 -7.07 17.02
N PHE A 61 -0.65 -7.03 15.72
CA PHE A 61 -1.67 -6.79 14.70
C PHE A 61 -2.78 -7.85 14.75
N GLU A 62 -2.41 -9.12 14.85
CA GLU A 62 -3.38 -10.22 14.96
C GLU A 62 -4.28 -10.05 16.20
N LYS A 63 -3.71 -9.66 17.36
CA LYS A 63 -4.49 -9.37 18.57
C LYS A 63 -5.48 -8.22 18.36
N ILE A 64 -5.06 -7.14 17.71
CA ILE A 64 -5.93 -6.00 17.38
C ILE A 64 -7.06 -6.47 16.46
N PHE A 65 -6.73 -7.19 15.39
CA PHE A 65 -7.70 -7.65 14.39
C PHE A 65 -8.76 -8.58 15.02
N ARG A 66 -8.34 -9.49 15.89
CA ARG A 66 -9.24 -10.39 16.63
C ARG A 66 -10.10 -9.62 17.64
N ALA A 67 -9.55 -8.65 18.36
CA ALA A 67 -10.31 -7.82 19.31
C ALA A 67 -11.37 -6.96 18.61
N GLU A 68 -11.11 -6.51 17.39
CA GLU A 68 -12.06 -5.78 16.54
C GLU A 68 -13.08 -6.72 15.84
N GLN A 69 -12.88 -8.03 15.90
CA GLN A 69 -13.67 -9.05 15.19
C GLN A 69 -13.67 -8.85 13.66
N GLY A 70 -12.58 -8.32 13.11
CA GLY A 70 -12.43 -8.01 11.70
C GLY A 70 -12.90 -6.59 11.32
N PHE A 71 -12.97 -6.34 10.03
CA PHE A 71 -13.39 -5.08 9.43
C PHE A 71 -14.19 -5.35 8.15
N ASP A 72 -15.15 -4.49 7.83
CA ASP A 72 -15.95 -4.62 6.60
C ASP A 72 -15.10 -4.48 5.34
N ILE A 73 -14.15 -3.55 5.36
CA ILE A 73 -13.23 -3.30 4.25
C ILE A 73 -11.79 -3.39 4.76
N VAL A 74 -10.99 -4.21 4.10
CA VAL A 74 -9.55 -4.31 4.38
C VAL A 74 -8.78 -3.98 3.11
N ALA A 75 -7.85 -3.02 3.20
CA ALA A 75 -7.03 -2.58 2.07
C ALA A 75 -5.54 -2.69 2.39
N ASN A 76 -4.80 -3.48 1.61
CA ASN A 76 -3.37 -3.69 1.78
C ASN A 76 -2.56 -2.91 0.73
N PHE A 77 -1.88 -1.86 1.19
CA PHE A 77 -0.96 -1.05 0.39
C PHE A 77 0.52 -1.35 0.67
N SER A 78 0.79 -2.31 1.55
CA SER A 78 2.15 -2.67 1.93
C SER A 78 2.87 -3.43 0.83
N ALA A 79 4.07 -3.00 0.46
CA ALA A 79 4.91 -3.71 -0.50
C ALA A 79 6.37 -3.26 -0.44
N HIS A 80 7.30 -4.18 -0.70
CA HIS A 80 8.63 -3.85 -1.19
C HIS A 80 8.52 -3.62 -2.70
N LYS A 81 8.70 -2.38 -3.16
CA LYS A 81 8.40 -1.93 -4.54
C LYS A 81 9.61 -1.55 -5.38
N HIS A 82 10.80 -1.53 -4.81
CA HIS A 82 12.01 -1.08 -5.51
C HIS A 82 12.78 -2.26 -6.11
N VAL A 83 12.89 -2.31 -7.45
CA VAL A 83 13.68 -3.31 -8.17
C VAL A 83 15.16 -3.28 -7.74
N ARG A 84 15.70 -2.09 -7.45
CA ARG A 84 17.10 -1.94 -7.01
C ARG A 84 17.43 -2.59 -5.66
N THR A 85 16.44 -3.09 -4.93
CA THR A 85 16.66 -3.87 -3.70
C THR A 85 17.01 -5.34 -3.97
N GLU A 86 16.95 -5.80 -5.20
CA GLU A 86 17.34 -7.15 -5.62
C GLU A 86 18.87 -7.27 -5.75
N LYS A 87 19.61 -7.09 -4.65
CA LYS A 87 21.08 -7.03 -4.66
C LYS A 87 21.74 -8.35 -4.32
N ASP A 88 21.13 -9.09 -3.43
CA ASP A 88 21.66 -10.34 -2.88
C ASP A 88 20.50 -11.26 -2.41
N LYS A 89 20.88 -12.48 -1.99
CA LYS A 89 19.90 -13.48 -1.52
C LYS A 89 19.04 -13.01 -0.33
N TYR A 90 19.58 -12.21 0.57
CA TYR A 90 18.87 -11.74 1.75
C TYR A 90 17.86 -10.65 1.40
N SER A 91 18.24 -9.75 0.49
CA SER A 91 17.34 -8.73 -0.05
C SER A 91 16.16 -9.36 -0.80
N VAL A 92 16.43 -10.40 -1.58
CA VAL A 92 15.40 -11.18 -2.29
C VAL A 92 14.51 -11.92 -1.30
N GLN A 93 15.08 -12.56 -0.29
CA GLN A 93 14.31 -13.22 0.76
C GLN A 93 13.39 -12.24 1.48
N ALA A 94 13.89 -11.09 1.94
CA ALA A 94 13.09 -10.07 2.60
C ALA A 94 11.94 -9.55 1.71
N LEU A 95 12.19 -9.44 0.39
CA LEU A 95 11.18 -9.05 -0.57
C LEU A 95 10.06 -10.10 -0.69
N LEU A 96 10.41 -11.37 -0.82
CA LEU A 96 9.45 -12.48 -0.89
C LEU A 96 8.69 -12.64 0.43
N GLU A 97 9.37 -12.55 1.56
CA GLU A 97 8.72 -12.57 2.87
C GLU A 97 7.67 -11.47 3.00
N ASN A 98 8.03 -10.23 2.61
CA ASN A 98 7.10 -9.11 2.72
C ASN A 98 5.95 -9.17 1.72
N ASN A 99 6.23 -9.45 0.45
CA ASN A 99 5.21 -9.38 -0.60
C ASN A 99 4.35 -10.64 -0.68
N VAL A 100 4.86 -11.81 -0.27
CA VAL A 100 4.16 -13.09 -0.41
C VAL A 100 3.78 -13.68 0.94
N LEU A 101 4.75 -14.00 1.80
CA LEU A 101 4.48 -14.76 3.03
C LEU A 101 3.64 -13.96 4.04
N LYS A 102 3.94 -12.67 4.22
CA LYS A 102 3.12 -11.82 5.10
C LYS A 102 1.73 -11.58 4.53
N ALA A 103 1.60 -11.43 3.19
CA ALA A 103 0.30 -11.33 2.55
C ALA A 103 -0.53 -12.61 2.75
N ARG A 104 0.09 -13.80 2.67
CA ARG A 104 -0.54 -15.08 2.99
C ARG A 104 -1.08 -15.10 4.43
N LYS A 105 -0.24 -14.71 5.40
CA LYS A 105 -0.66 -14.64 6.81
C LYS A 105 -1.88 -13.72 7.02
N LEU A 106 -1.91 -12.59 6.32
CA LEU A 106 -3.08 -11.70 6.34
C LEU A 106 -4.33 -12.40 5.78
N LEU A 107 -4.23 -13.05 4.62
CA LEU A 107 -5.36 -13.75 3.99
C LEU A 107 -5.91 -14.89 4.87
N ASP A 108 -5.04 -15.60 5.57
CA ASP A 108 -5.45 -16.63 6.53
C ASP A 108 -6.27 -16.00 7.67
N LEU A 109 -5.83 -14.86 8.23
CA LEU A 109 -6.56 -14.12 9.25
C LEU A 109 -7.91 -13.57 8.72
N LEU A 110 -7.94 -13.04 7.49
CA LEU A 110 -9.17 -12.60 6.83
C LEU A 110 -10.14 -13.75 6.58
N SER A 111 -9.66 -14.98 6.48
CA SER A 111 -10.53 -16.15 6.33
C SER A 111 -11.25 -16.53 7.62
N GLU A 112 -10.71 -16.16 8.78
CA GLU A 112 -11.36 -16.31 10.07
C GLU A 112 -12.40 -15.19 10.33
N PHE A 113 -12.13 -13.99 9.82
CA PHE A 113 -12.97 -12.79 9.92
C PHE A 113 -13.18 -12.18 8.53
N PRO A 114 -14.04 -12.79 7.68
CA PRO A 114 -14.16 -12.39 6.29
C PRO A 114 -14.67 -10.94 6.14
N PRO A 115 -13.90 -10.07 5.44
CA PRO A 115 -14.39 -8.73 5.13
C PRO A 115 -15.46 -8.78 4.02
N CYS A 116 -16.28 -7.75 3.94
CA CYS A 116 -17.17 -7.55 2.79
C CYS A 116 -16.35 -7.36 1.50
N HIS A 117 -15.16 -6.71 1.62
CA HIS A 117 -14.26 -6.50 0.50
C HIS A 117 -12.80 -6.41 0.96
N PHE A 118 -11.92 -7.14 0.28
CA PHE A 118 -10.47 -7.02 0.40
C PHE A 118 -9.87 -6.42 -0.87
N PHE A 119 -9.14 -5.32 -0.70
CA PHE A 119 -8.37 -4.68 -1.75
C PHE A 119 -6.87 -4.87 -1.53
N CYS A 120 -6.11 -5.13 -2.59
CA CYS A 120 -4.65 -5.17 -2.51
C CYS A 120 -4.01 -4.47 -3.71
N VAL A 121 -3.11 -3.53 -3.43
CA VAL A 121 -2.39 -2.82 -4.49
C VAL A 121 -1.36 -3.73 -5.18
N SER A 122 -1.30 -3.66 -6.50
CA SER A 122 -0.30 -4.32 -7.32
C SER A 122 0.42 -3.33 -8.26
N THR A 123 1.12 -3.82 -9.26
CA THR A 123 1.95 -3.04 -10.16
C THR A 123 1.83 -3.56 -11.59
N ASP A 124 2.05 -2.68 -12.56
CA ASP A 124 2.20 -3.00 -13.98
C ASP A 124 3.26 -4.10 -14.23
N LYS A 125 4.29 -4.15 -13.39
CA LYS A 125 5.40 -5.13 -13.47
C LYS A 125 4.98 -6.57 -13.13
N ALA A 126 3.80 -6.74 -12.53
CA ALA A 126 3.22 -8.07 -12.29
C ALA A 126 2.56 -8.66 -13.54
N ALA A 127 2.25 -7.87 -14.56
CA ALA A 127 1.61 -8.34 -15.79
C ALA A 127 2.54 -9.28 -16.60
N ASN A 128 3.79 -8.84 -16.80
CA ASN A 128 4.83 -9.62 -17.46
C ASN A 128 6.15 -9.44 -16.67
N PRO A 129 6.36 -10.21 -15.58
CA PRO A 129 7.47 -9.98 -14.67
C PRO A 129 8.81 -10.34 -15.30
N VAL A 130 9.70 -9.36 -15.38
CA VAL A 130 11.10 -9.50 -15.84
C VAL A 130 12.11 -9.38 -14.69
N ASN A 131 11.63 -9.24 -13.46
CA ASN A 131 12.42 -9.14 -12.25
C ASN A 131 11.69 -9.78 -11.05
N ILE A 132 12.42 -10.03 -9.97
CA ILE A 132 11.90 -10.74 -8.80
C ILE A 132 10.79 -9.94 -8.11
N MET A 133 10.89 -8.61 -8.07
CA MET A 133 9.84 -7.77 -7.49
C MET A 133 8.52 -7.93 -8.27
N GLY A 134 8.54 -7.87 -9.60
CA GLY A 134 7.37 -8.12 -10.44
C GLY A 134 6.83 -9.55 -10.25
N ALA A 135 7.71 -10.56 -10.22
CA ALA A 135 7.34 -11.95 -9.98
C ALA A 135 6.68 -12.15 -8.60
N SER A 136 7.23 -11.54 -7.54
CA SER A 136 6.65 -11.62 -6.20
C SER A 136 5.24 -11.01 -6.12
N LYS A 137 5.01 -9.92 -6.85
CA LYS A 137 3.67 -9.30 -6.94
C LYS A 137 2.71 -10.16 -7.75
N LYS A 138 3.18 -10.81 -8.81
CA LYS A 138 2.38 -11.77 -9.58
C LYS A 138 1.95 -12.96 -8.72
N ILE A 139 2.88 -13.57 -7.97
CA ILE A 139 2.57 -14.65 -7.02
C ILE A 139 1.56 -14.18 -5.97
N MET A 140 1.73 -12.96 -5.44
CA MET A 140 0.78 -12.38 -4.49
C MET A 140 -0.62 -12.25 -5.10
N GLU A 141 -0.74 -11.75 -6.35
CA GLU A 141 -2.04 -11.65 -7.03
C GLU A 141 -2.73 -13.00 -7.18
N GLU A 142 -2.02 -14.01 -7.63
CA GLU A 142 -2.56 -15.36 -7.81
C GLU A 142 -2.97 -16.00 -6.47
N MET A 143 -2.16 -15.78 -5.44
CA MET A 143 -2.49 -16.21 -4.09
C MET A 143 -3.76 -15.51 -3.56
N ILE A 144 -3.88 -14.20 -3.74
CA ILE A 144 -5.07 -13.44 -3.34
C ILE A 144 -6.30 -13.97 -4.08
N MET A 145 -6.21 -14.19 -5.38
CA MET A 145 -7.32 -14.71 -6.18
C MET A 145 -7.78 -16.12 -5.74
N ALA A 146 -6.88 -16.94 -5.20
CA ALA A 146 -7.25 -18.23 -4.63
C ALA A 146 -8.20 -18.13 -3.42
N TYR A 147 -8.27 -16.97 -2.76
CA TYR A 147 -9.20 -16.71 -1.65
C TYR A 147 -10.55 -16.09 -2.10
N SER A 148 -10.75 -15.86 -3.40
CA SER A 148 -11.95 -15.18 -3.93
C SER A 148 -13.28 -15.89 -3.65
N SER A 149 -13.24 -17.17 -3.33
CA SER A 149 -14.42 -17.92 -2.88
C SER A 149 -14.85 -17.63 -1.43
N ARG A 150 -14.00 -16.96 -0.64
CA ARG A 150 -14.22 -16.68 0.78
C ARG A 150 -14.74 -15.27 1.04
N PHE A 151 -14.27 -14.29 0.27
CA PHE A 151 -14.67 -12.88 0.35
C PHE A 151 -14.41 -12.18 -0.98
N LYS A 152 -15.06 -11.04 -1.21
CA LYS A 152 -14.85 -10.23 -2.42
C LYS A 152 -13.43 -9.67 -2.44
N ILE A 153 -12.80 -9.72 -3.61
CA ILE A 153 -11.42 -9.29 -3.80
C ILE A 153 -11.31 -8.39 -5.02
N SER A 154 -10.52 -7.35 -4.90
CA SER A 154 -10.04 -6.58 -6.05
C SER A 154 -8.56 -6.21 -5.91
N THR A 155 -7.91 -6.03 -7.05
CA THR A 155 -6.53 -5.56 -7.14
C THR A 155 -6.42 -4.49 -8.21
N ALA A 156 -5.55 -3.49 -7.99
CA ALA A 156 -5.22 -2.50 -9.00
C ALA A 156 -3.73 -2.55 -9.32
N ARG A 157 -3.40 -2.61 -10.61
CA ARG A 157 -2.04 -2.51 -11.12
C ARG A 157 -1.75 -1.08 -11.53
N PHE A 158 -0.88 -0.42 -10.79
CA PHE A 158 -0.46 0.93 -11.11
C PHE A 158 0.83 0.94 -11.94
N ALA A 159 0.91 1.88 -12.88
CA ALA A 159 2.16 2.32 -13.47
C ALA A 159 2.97 3.13 -12.44
N ASN A 160 3.47 4.31 -12.77
CA ASN A 160 4.16 5.13 -11.80
C ASN A 160 3.18 6.14 -11.17
N VAL A 161 3.17 6.23 -9.86
CA VAL A 161 2.45 7.31 -9.18
C VAL A 161 3.39 8.51 -9.08
N ALA A 162 3.00 9.62 -9.72
CA ALA A 162 3.82 10.83 -9.78
C ALA A 162 4.10 11.35 -8.37
N PHE A 163 5.32 11.82 -8.13
CA PHE A 163 5.78 12.39 -6.85
C PHE A 163 5.58 11.50 -5.62
N SER A 164 5.28 10.21 -5.82
CA SER A 164 5.18 9.28 -4.70
C SER A 164 6.51 9.11 -3.98
N ASN A 165 6.47 8.77 -2.69
CA ASN A 165 7.66 8.58 -1.86
C ASN A 165 8.63 7.58 -2.51
N GLY A 166 9.89 8.02 -2.70
CA GLY A 166 10.93 7.25 -3.37
C GLY A 166 10.80 7.16 -4.89
N SER A 167 9.87 7.89 -5.52
CA SER A 167 9.78 7.98 -6.98
C SER A 167 10.91 8.83 -7.58
N LEU A 168 11.14 8.66 -8.89
CA LEU A 168 12.16 9.43 -9.63
C LEU A 168 11.88 10.93 -9.55
N LEU A 169 10.61 11.35 -9.75
CA LEU A 169 10.22 12.75 -9.74
C LEU A 169 10.40 13.40 -8.35
N ALA A 170 9.98 12.73 -7.29
CA ALA A 170 10.23 13.20 -5.92
C ALA A 170 11.75 13.28 -5.64
N GLY A 171 12.51 12.31 -6.14
CA GLY A 171 13.97 12.31 -6.05
C GLY A 171 14.61 13.49 -6.79
N PHE A 172 14.07 13.92 -7.91
CA PHE A 172 14.55 15.10 -8.64
C PHE A 172 14.34 16.38 -7.83
N ILE A 173 13.16 16.58 -7.25
CA ILE A 173 12.88 17.72 -6.39
C ILE A 173 13.87 17.76 -5.22
N GLY A 174 14.04 16.61 -4.52
CA GLY A 174 14.98 16.54 -3.41
C GLY A 174 16.44 16.84 -3.81
N ARG A 175 16.87 16.42 -5.01
CA ARG A 175 18.21 16.74 -5.53
C ARG A 175 18.34 18.21 -5.91
N LEU A 176 17.32 18.81 -6.54
CA LEU A 176 17.31 20.24 -6.85
C LEU A 176 17.47 21.09 -5.59
N MET A 177 16.70 20.77 -4.53
CA MET A 177 16.81 21.47 -3.25
C MET A 177 18.22 21.35 -2.62
N LYS A 178 18.91 20.23 -2.86
CA LYS A 178 20.27 19.96 -2.38
C LYS A 178 21.36 20.41 -3.36
N ARG A 179 21.01 21.05 -4.49
CA ARG A 179 21.92 21.43 -5.57
C ARG A 179 22.77 20.26 -6.10
N GLN A 180 22.16 19.06 -6.17
CA GLN A 180 22.79 17.84 -6.67
C GLN A 180 22.48 17.64 -8.16
N PRO A 181 23.37 16.97 -8.92
CA PRO A 181 23.12 16.66 -10.33
C PRO A 181 21.85 15.83 -10.53
N LEU A 182 21.14 16.10 -11.62
CA LEU A 182 20.02 15.30 -12.09
C LEU A 182 20.51 14.35 -13.19
N SER A 183 20.14 13.08 -13.07
CA SER A 183 20.36 12.07 -14.09
C SER A 183 19.02 11.45 -14.46
N SER A 184 18.65 11.54 -15.73
CA SER A 184 17.42 10.97 -16.25
C SER A 184 17.72 10.17 -17.52
N PRO A 185 17.16 8.94 -17.66
CA PRO A 185 17.20 8.23 -18.92
C PRO A 185 16.40 9.02 -19.98
N ASN A 186 16.91 9.06 -21.20
CA ASN A 186 16.28 9.75 -22.34
C ASN A 186 15.57 8.77 -23.31
N ASP A 187 15.70 7.46 -23.07
CA ASP A 187 15.23 6.36 -23.90
C ASP A 187 14.01 5.62 -23.33
N VAL A 188 13.47 6.07 -22.19
CA VAL A 188 12.38 5.40 -21.49
C VAL A 188 11.14 6.27 -21.44
N LYS A 189 10.04 5.79 -22.04
CA LYS A 189 8.69 6.35 -21.85
C LYS A 189 8.06 5.77 -20.59
N ARG A 190 7.46 6.61 -19.75
CA ARG A 190 6.75 6.23 -18.53
C ARG A 190 5.38 6.87 -18.48
N TYR A 191 4.40 6.08 -18.06
CA TYR A 191 3.06 6.57 -17.78
C TYR A 191 2.95 6.87 -16.29
N PHE A 192 2.21 7.92 -15.96
CA PHE A 192 2.00 8.37 -14.59
C PHE A 192 0.51 8.56 -14.31
N VAL A 193 0.13 8.29 -13.07
CA VAL A 193 -1.11 8.73 -12.47
C VAL A 193 -0.77 9.69 -11.33
N SER A 194 -1.65 10.63 -11.02
CA SER A 194 -1.49 11.47 -9.83
C SER A 194 -1.74 10.67 -8.54
N PRO A 195 -1.27 11.14 -7.39
CA PRO A 195 -1.62 10.53 -6.11
C PRO A 195 -3.14 10.44 -5.89
N ASP A 196 -3.88 11.49 -6.20
CA ASP A 196 -5.34 11.53 -6.01
C ASP A 196 -6.06 10.55 -6.92
N GLU A 197 -5.72 10.50 -8.21
CA GLU A 197 -6.23 9.49 -9.13
C GLU A 197 -5.93 8.06 -8.63
N SER A 198 -4.73 7.83 -8.08
CA SER A 198 -4.38 6.51 -7.55
C SER A 198 -5.30 6.10 -6.38
N GLY A 199 -5.69 7.04 -5.53
CA GLY A 199 -6.64 6.80 -4.46
C GLY A 199 -8.05 6.50 -4.99
N GLN A 200 -8.51 7.25 -5.97
CA GLN A 200 -9.82 7.08 -6.61
C GLN A 200 -9.93 5.74 -7.36
N ILE A 201 -8.90 5.36 -8.10
CA ILE A 201 -8.85 4.06 -8.80
C ILE A 201 -8.96 2.89 -7.81
N CYS A 202 -8.40 3.01 -6.60
CA CYS A 202 -8.54 1.98 -5.58
C CYS A 202 -9.96 1.85 -5.00
N MET A 203 -10.85 2.80 -5.29
CA MET A 203 -12.26 2.79 -4.86
C MET A 203 -13.18 2.08 -5.85
N LEU A 204 -12.75 1.94 -7.11
CA LEU A 204 -13.50 1.26 -8.18
C LEU A 204 -13.45 -0.27 -8.04
#